data_1e6840ee4df6d47536ae8d685d0201e9
#
_entry.id   1e6840ee4df6d47536ae8d685d0201e9
#
_cell.length_a   1.000
_cell.length_b   1.000
_cell.length_c   1.000
_cell.angle_alpha   90.00
_cell.angle_beta   90.00
_cell.angle_gamma   90.00
#
_symmetry.space_group_name_H-M   'P 1'
#
loop_
_entity.id
_entity.type
_entity.pdbx_description
1 polymer ?
#
loop_
_entity_poly.entity_id
_entity_poly.type
_entity_poly.pdbx_seq_one_letter_code
_entity_poly.pdbx_strand_id
1 'polypeptide(L)'
;MVVVMKPGTQQRDIEALVAKFKEMDLDVGVTNGVGCTILGLVGDTTAVDMDKISINPHVERVMRVQEPYKKANRKFHPEDTVVAVGKAKIGGGSFSVVAGPCSVESQAQIIAVAEDVKRSGAALLRGGAFKPRTSPYSFQGMGLEGLELLLEAKAATGLPIVTEIMSPRYVEVFEEKVDLVQIGARNMQNFDLLKEVGKMSKPVLLKRGLSSSYEEWIMSAEYIMAGGNENVILCERGIRTFETYTRNTLDVSAIPAIKKMSHLPVIVDPSHSAGMYWMVEPLAMAAIAAGADGLIIEVHNDPPHAKCDGQQSLTPENFGRLMGCLLYTSPS
;
A
#
# COMPACT_ATOMS: atom_id res chain seq x y z
N MET A 1 -12.19 -24.03 0.42
CA MET A 1 -12.59 -23.81 -1.00
C MET A 1 -13.74 -24.74 -1.34
N VAL A 2 -14.59 -24.37 -2.26
CA VAL A 2 -15.73 -25.21 -2.72
C VAL A 2 -15.62 -25.39 -4.23
N VAL A 3 -15.70 -26.66 -4.67
CA VAL A 3 -15.76 -27.04 -6.10
C VAL A 3 -17.12 -27.66 -6.37
N VAL A 4 -17.86 -27.09 -7.30
CA VAL A 4 -19.17 -27.60 -7.73
C VAL A 4 -18.96 -28.42 -9.00
N MET A 5 -19.38 -29.68 -8.97
CA MET A 5 -19.28 -30.58 -10.12
C MET A 5 -20.48 -30.38 -11.05
N LYS A 6 -20.29 -30.58 -12.36
CA LYS A 6 -21.41 -30.56 -13.32
C LYS A 6 -22.39 -31.67 -13.05
N PRO A 7 -23.69 -31.43 -13.30
CA PRO A 7 -24.70 -32.49 -13.20
C PRO A 7 -24.33 -33.72 -14.05
N GLY A 8 -24.50 -34.90 -13.51
CA GLY A 8 -24.21 -36.15 -14.21
C GLY A 8 -22.74 -36.56 -14.29
N THR A 9 -21.84 -35.85 -13.59
CA THR A 9 -20.42 -36.26 -13.49
C THR A 9 -20.35 -37.66 -12.87
N GLN A 10 -19.60 -38.55 -13.49
CA GLN A 10 -19.46 -39.94 -13.02
C GLN A 10 -18.63 -39.99 -11.73
N GLN A 11 -18.96 -40.96 -10.88
CA GLN A 11 -18.29 -41.13 -9.59
C GLN A 11 -16.76 -41.27 -9.69
N ARG A 12 -16.26 -42.01 -10.70
CA ARG A 12 -14.82 -42.14 -10.97
C ARG A 12 -14.10 -40.80 -11.20
N ASP A 13 -14.78 -39.84 -11.87
CA ASP A 13 -14.17 -38.53 -12.21
C ASP A 13 -14.16 -37.64 -10.95
N ILE A 14 -15.16 -37.79 -10.09
CA ILE A 14 -15.19 -37.14 -8.77
C ILE A 14 -14.05 -37.68 -7.89
N GLU A 15 -13.90 -39.02 -7.83
CA GLU A 15 -12.85 -39.68 -7.03
C GLU A 15 -11.44 -39.31 -7.51
N ALA A 16 -11.24 -39.19 -8.83
CA ALA A 16 -9.97 -38.77 -9.41
C ALA A 16 -9.61 -37.32 -8.97
N LEU A 17 -10.61 -36.42 -8.95
CA LEU A 17 -10.37 -35.05 -8.52
C LEU A 17 -10.15 -34.96 -7.00
N VAL A 18 -10.86 -35.76 -6.20
CA VAL A 18 -10.64 -35.89 -4.74
C VAL A 18 -9.23 -36.39 -4.44
N ALA A 19 -8.75 -37.41 -5.17
CA ALA A 19 -7.39 -37.94 -5.02
C ALA A 19 -6.34 -36.84 -5.27
N LYS A 20 -6.52 -36.07 -6.35
CA LYS A 20 -5.64 -34.95 -6.69
C LYS A 20 -5.59 -33.88 -5.60
N PHE A 21 -6.70 -33.56 -4.95
CA PHE A 21 -6.71 -32.59 -3.83
C PHE A 21 -6.04 -33.14 -2.57
N LYS A 22 -6.18 -34.45 -2.31
CA LYS A 22 -5.47 -35.12 -1.21
C LYS A 22 -3.96 -35.13 -1.40
N GLU A 23 -3.47 -35.27 -2.64
CA GLU A 23 -2.06 -35.13 -2.97
C GLU A 23 -1.50 -33.73 -2.70
N MET A 24 -2.39 -32.72 -2.60
CA MET A 24 -2.05 -31.33 -2.25
C MET A 24 -2.20 -31.06 -0.74
N ASP A 25 -2.28 -32.11 0.08
CA ASP A 25 -2.43 -32.04 1.55
C ASP A 25 -3.73 -31.34 2.00
N LEU A 26 -4.83 -31.55 1.24
CA LEU A 26 -6.15 -31.02 1.53
C LEU A 26 -7.12 -32.13 1.93
N ASP A 27 -7.86 -31.90 2.99
CA ASP A 27 -9.03 -32.70 3.30
C ASP A 27 -10.20 -32.36 2.38
N VAL A 28 -10.93 -33.39 1.91
CA VAL A 28 -12.02 -33.23 0.96
C VAL A 28 -13.30 -33.84 1.50
N GLY A 29 -14.26 -32.98 1.80
CA GLY A 29 -15.64 -33.39 2.09
C GLY A 29 -16.46 -33.47 0.79
N VAL A 30 -17.07 -34.61 0.52
CA VAL A 30 -17.97 -34.81 -0.64
C VAL A 30 -19.41 -34.73 -0.17
N THR A 31 -20.20 -33.82 -0.76
CA THR A 31 -21.62 -33.65 -0.49
C THR A 31 -22.42 -33.86 -1.77
N ASN A 32 -23.27 -34.88 -1.80
CA ASN A 32 -24.14 -35.15 -2.93
C ASN A 32 -25.51 -34.48 -2.72
N GLY A 33 -25.83 -33.51 -3.58
CA GLY A 33 -27.14 -32.85 -3.63
C GLY A 33 -28.05 -33.40 -4.72
N VAL A 34 -29.29 -32.93 -4.78
CA VAL A 34 -30.31 -33.41 -5.73
C VAL A 34 -29.95 -33.11 -7.20
N GLY A 35 -29.05 -32.19 -7.49
CA GLY A 35 -28.68 -31.80 -8.86
C GLY A 35 -27.18 -31.67 -9.13
N CYS A 36 -26.36 -31.68 -8.09
CA CYS A 36 -24.91 -31.55 -8.25
C CYS A 36 -24.14 -32.16 -7.06
N THR A 37 -22.89 -32.51 -7.29
CA THR A 37 -21.95 -32.91 -6.22
C THR A 37 -21.06 -31.72 -5.89
N ILE A 38 -20.85 -31.50 -4.60
CA ILE A 38 -20.00 -30.42 -4.09
C ILE A 38 -18.81 -31.05 -3.35
N LEU A 39 -17.59 -30.57 -3.69
CA LEU A 39 -16.37 -30.91 -2.98
C LEU A 39 -15.99 -29.74 -2.08
N GLY A 40 -16.01 -29.94 -0.77
CA GLY A 40 -15.55 -28.99 0.24
C GLY A 40 -14.07 -29.25 0.55
N LEU A 41 -13.16 -28.35 0.15
CA LEU A 41 -11.74 -28.47 0.44
C LEU A 41 -11.42 -27.76 1.74
N VAL A 42 -10.81 -28.47 2.68
CA VAL A 42 -10.38 -27.98 4.00
C VAL A 42 -8.87 -28.11 4.11
N GLY A 43 -8.20 -27.06 4.55
CA GLY A 43 -6.74 -26.95 4.62
C GLY A 43 -6.23 -25.64 4.05
N ASP A 44 -4.94 -25.55 3.79
CA ASP A 44 -4.34 -24.38 3.16
C ASP A 44 -4.60 -24.36 1.65
N THR A 45 -5.69 -23.70 1.25
CA THR A 45 -6.06 -23.58 -0.16
C THR A 45 -5.46 -22.36 -0.86
N THR A 46 -4.52 -21.62 -0.24
CA THR A 46 -3.90 -20.42 -0.83
C THR A 46 -3.09 -20.75 -2.07
N ALA A 47 -2.38 -21.87 -2.07
CA ALA A 47 -1.58 -22.35 -3.20
C ALA A 47 -2.40 -23.04 -4.30
N VAL A 48 -3.72 -23.22 -4.11
CA VAL A 48 -4.58 -23.88 -5.09
C VAL A 48 -4.94 -22.92 -6.22
N ASP A 49 -4.50 -23.27 -7.42
CA ASP A 49 -4.81 -22.52 -8.66
C ASP A 49 -6.25 -22.81 -9.10
N MET A 50 -7.14 -21.83 -8.89
CA MET A 50 -8.57 -21.96 -9.24
C MET A 50 -8.79 -22.09 -10.74
N ASP A 51 -7.96 -21.43 -11.55
CA ASP A 51 -8.10 -21.46 -13.01
C ASP A 51 -7.82 -22.88 -13.55
N LYS A 52 -6.79 -23.53 -13.01
CA LYS A 52 -6.49 -24.95 -13.35
C LYS A 52 -7.59 -25.92 -12.97
N ILE A 53 -8.35 -25.61 -11.89
CA ILE A 53 -9.49 -26.46 -11.51
C ILE A 53 -10.69 -26.14 -12.39
N SER A 54 -10.94 -24.88 -12.69
CA SER A 54 -12.12 -24.45 -13.46
C SER A 54 -12.12 -24.91 -14.92
N ILE A 55 -10.93 -25.16 -15.52
CA ILE A 55 -10.83 -25.73 -16.86
C ILE A 55 -11.10 -27.24 -16.91
N ASN A 56 -11.23 -27.92 -15.76
CA ASN A 56 -11.59 -29.34 -15.72
C ASN A 56 -12.99 -29.53 -16.31
N PRO A 57 -13.19 -30.41 -17.32
CA PRO A 57 -14.47 -30.57 -18.03
C PRO A 57 -15.63 -30.96 -17.13
N HIS A 58 -15.38 -31.57 -15.97
CA HIS A 58 -16.34 -32.03 -15.00
C HIS A 58 -16.69 -30.99 -13.92
N VAL A 59 -15.98 -29.86 -13.88
CA VAL A 59 -16.21 -28.78 -12.91
C VAL A 59 -17.14 -27.74 -13.52
N GLU A 60 -18.18 -27.37 -12.79
CA GLU A 60 -19.08 -26.28 -13.15
C GLU A 60 -18.58 -24.93 -12.62
N ARG A 61 -18.16 -24.91 -11.35
CA ARG A 61 -17.72 -23.68 -10.68
C ARG A 61 -16.78 -23.98 -9.52
N VAL A 62 -15.81 -23.09 -9.32
CA VAL A 62 -14.91 -23.07 -8.15
C VAL A 62 -15.13 -21.77 -7.38
N MET A 63 -15.19 -21.87 -6.04
CA MET A 63 -15.39 -20.71 -5.17
C MET A 63 -14.43 -20.76 -3.98
N ARG A 64 -13.72 -19.67 -3.69
CA ARG A 64 -13.04 -19.51 -2.40
C ARG A 64 -14.07 -19.13 -1.33
N VAL A 65 -14.00 -19.81 -0.19
CA VAL A 65 -14.79 -19.48 1.00
C VAL A 65 -13.97 -18.62 1.97
N GLN A 66 -12.64 -18.66 1.84
CA GLN A 66 -11.70 -17.86 2.61
C GLN A 66 -10.96 -16.91 1.68
N GLU A 67 -10.49 -15.81 2.25
CA GLU A 67 -9.66 -14.82 1.56
C GLU A 67 -8.36 -15.50 1.06
N PRO A 68 -7.81 -15.07 -0.12
CA PRO A 68 -6.60 -15.68 -0.71
C PRO A 68 -5.30 -15.27 -0.03
N TYR A 69 -5.34 -14.33 0.93
CA TYR A 69 -4.20 -13.86 1.72
C TYR A 69 -4.29 -14.39 3.14
N LYS A 70 -3.13 -14.67 3.77
CA LYS A 70 -3.02 -15.31 5.08
C LYS A 70 -2.29 -14.43 6.09
N LYS A 71 -1.05 -14.00 5.77
CA LYS A 71 -0.24 -13.16 6.66
C LYS A 71 -0.87 -11.78 6.89
N ALA A 72 -1.42 -11.16 5.85
CA ALA A 72 -2.09 -9.87 5.94
C ALA A 72 -3.54 -9.96 6.46
N ASN A 73 -4.06 -11.15 6.75
CA ASN A 73 -5.47 -11.36 7.09
C ASN A 73 -5.73 -11.14 8.58
N ARG A 74 -6.67 -10.26 8.88
CA ARG A 74 -7.13 -9.97 10.28
C ARG A 74 -7.54 -11.23 11.06
N LYS A 75 -8.08 -12.25 10.41
CA LYS A 75 -8.51 -13.49 11.06
C LYS A 75 -7.34 -14.30 11.64
N PHE A 76 -6.15 -14.19 11.03
CA PHE A 76 -4.94 -14.87 11.50
C PHE A 76 -4.08 -13.98 12.40
N HIS A 77 -4.28 -12.66 12.35
CA HIS A 77 -3.62 -11.67 13.19
C HIS A 77 -4.66 -10.65 13.70
N PRO A 78 -5.37 -10.96 14.80
CA PRO A 78 -6.47 -10.12 15.30
C PRO A 78 -6.05 -8.72 15.76
N GLU A 79 -4.84 -8.61 16.32
CA GLU A 79 -4.29 -7.34 16.84
C GLU A 79 -3.82 -6.43 15.71
N ASP A 80 -3.95 -5.12 15.92
CA ASP A 80 -3.44 -4.13 14.96
C ASP A 80 -1.91 -4.16 14.90
N THR A 81 -1.36 -4.17 13.70
CA THR A 81 0.08 -4.01 13.51
C THR A 81 0.50 -2.57 13.75
N VAL A 82 1.59 -2.41 14.50
CA VAL A 82 2.27 -1.13 14.71
C VAL A 82 3.61 -1.17 14.02
N VAL A 83 3.79 -0.34 13.00
CA VAL A 83 5.06 -0.22 12.28
C VAL A 83 5.86 0.93 12.86
N ALA A 84 7.07 0.63 13.33
CA ALA A 84 8.01 1.63 13.86
C ALA A 84 8.98 2.10 12.76
N VAL A 85 9.15 3.42 12.63
CA VAL A 85 10.13 4.04 11.73
C VAL A 85 10.90 5.10 12.53
N GLY A 86 12.09 4.78 12.97
CA GLY A 86 12.80 5.60 13.94
C GLY A 86 12.01 5.75 15.25
N LYS A 87 11.63 6.98 15.59
CA LYS A 87 10.78 7.26 16.77
C LYS A 87 9.28 7.28 16.43
N ALA A 88 8.90 7.33 15.17
CA ALA A 88 7.51 7.35 14.74
C ALA A 88 6.90 5.95 14.84
N LYS A 89 5.60 5.90 15.17
CA LYS A 89 4.79 4.69 15.17
C LYS A 89 3.55 4.93 14.30
N ILE A 90 3.21 3.96 13.47
CA ILE A 90 2.07 4.03 12.55
C ILE A 90 1.21 2.80 12.78
N GLY A 91 -0.06 2.99 13.10
CA GLY A 91 -1.00 1.92 13.47
C GLY A 91 -1.19 1.75 14.96
N GLY A 92 -2.13 0.88 15.37
CA GLY A 92 -2.42 0.56 16.76
C GLY A 92 -2.85 1.76 17.61
N GLY A 93 -3.61 2.69 17.03
CA GLY A 93 -4.03 3.94 17.69
C GLY A 93 -3.01 5.08 17.59
N SER A 94 -1.81 4.85 17.06
CA SER A 94 -0.84 5.91 16.80
C SER A 94 -1.10 6.57 15.45
N PHE A 95 -1.03 7.91 15.40
CA PHE A 95 -1.19 8.71 14.19
C PHE A 95 0.11 9.41 13.82
N SER A 96 0.54 9.29 12.57
CA SER A 96 1.78 9.93 12.10
C SER A 96 1.58 10.64 10.76
N VAL A 97 2.22 11.81 10.62
CA VAL A 97 2.23 12.56 9.35
C VAL A 97 3.61 12.49 8.71
N VAL A 98 3.60 12.04 7.46
CA VAL A 98 4.76 12.03 6.55
C VAL A 98 4.63 13.25 5.65
N ALA A 99 5.61 14.14 5.64
CA ALA A 99 5.53 15.37 4.82
C ALA A 99 6.85 15.70 4.14
N GLY A 100 6.76 16.41 3.01
CA GLY A 100 7.93 16.83 2.25
C GLY A 100 7.62 16.96 0.75
N PRO A 101 8.59 17.32 -0.09
CA PRO A 101 8.33 17.63 -1.49
C PRO A 101 7.98 16.37 -2.31
N CYS A 102 7.31 16.58 -3.45
CA CYS A 102 7.09 15.51 -4.44
C CYS A 102 8.42 14.93 -4.89
N SER A 103 9.37 15.80 -5.27
CA SER A 103 10.73 15.43 -5.68
C SER A 103 11.78 16.23 -4.95
N VAL A 104 12.94 15.62 -4.75
CA VAL A 104 14.17 16.32 -4.38
C VAL A 104 14.67 17.05 -5.61
N GLU A 105 14.92 18.37 -5.50
CA GLU A 105 15.27 19.24 -6.60
C GLU A 105 16.60 19.94 -6.43
N SER A 106 16.99 20.20 -5.18
CA SER A 106 18.27 20.77 -4.77
C SER A 106 18.46 20.57 -3.26
N GLN A 107 19.72 20.73 -2.80
CA GLN A 107 20.05 20.72 -1.38
C GLN A 107 19.28 21.81 -0.61
N ALA A 108 19.29 23.04 -1.12
CA ALA A 108 18.59 24.16 -0.47
C ALA A 108 17.09 23.91 -0.31
N GLN A 109 16.44 23.36 -1.35
CA GLN A 109 15.01 23.05 -1.32
C GLN A 109 14.69 21.98 -0.29
N ILE A 110 15.41 20.85 -0.29
CA ILE A 110 15.04 19.72 0.59
C ILE A 110 15.34 20.03 2.07
N ILE A 111 16.43 20.75 2.38
CA ILE A 111 16.73 21.15 3.74
C ILE A 111 15.70 22.15 4.27
N ALA A 112 15.37 23.21 3.50
CA ALA A 112 14.37 24.19 3.90
C ALA A 112 13.01 23.55 4.16
N VAL A 113 12.54 22.69 3.25
CA VAL A 113 11.26 21.99 3.45
C VAL A 113 11.33 21.04 4.65
N ALA A 114 12.43 20.31 4.83
CA ALA A 114 12.59 19.39 5.97
C ALA A 114 12.52 20.10 7.33
N GLU A 115 13.17 21.27 7.45
CA GLU A 115 13.10 22.10 8.66
C GLU A 115 11.67 22.61 8.93
N ASP A 116 10.98 23.07 7.89
CA ASP A 116 9.63 23.60 8.01
C ASP A 116 8.61 22.50 8.41
N VAL A 117 8.66 21.33 7.76
CA VAL A 117 7.73 20.24 8.10
C VAL A 117 8.03 19.66 9.49
N LYS A 118 9.31 19.60 9.90
CA LYS A 118 9.68 19.22 11.27
C LYS A 118 9.10 20.20 12.30
N ARG A 119 9.28 21.51 12.07
CA ARG A 119 8.75 22.56 12.95
C ARG A 119 7.25 22.48 13.10
N SER A 120 6.55 22.09 12.04
CA SER A 120 5.11 21.89 12.02
C SER A 120 4.66 20.54 12.59
N GLY A 121 5.56 19.66 13.02
CA GLY A 121 5.23 18.40 13.70
C GLY A 121 5.13 17.17 12.80
N ALA A 122 5.68 17.18 11.57
CA ALA A 122 5.82 15.98 10.78
C ALA A 122 6.72 14.95 11.49
N ALA A 123 6.33 13.68 11.42
CA ALA A 123 7.07 12.58 12.03
C ALA A 123 8.15 11.99 11.11
N LEU A 124 7.96 12.08 9.79
CA LEU A 124 8.87 11.58 8.76
C LEU A 124 8.96 12.57 7.60
N LEU A 125 10.14 12.61 6.96
CA LEU A 125 10.38 13.40 5.75
C LEU A 125 10.19 12.53 4.51
N ARG A 126 9.30 12.91 3.60
CA ARG A 126 9.24 12.32 2.27
C ARG A 126 10.00 13.16 1.24
N GLY A 127 10.54 12.50 0.24
CA GLY A 127 11.09 13.15 -0.95
C GLY A 127 11.35 12.11 -2.03
N GLY A 128 10.89 12.36 -3.26
CA GLY A 128 11.17 11.46 -4.39
C GLY A 128 12.57 11.69 -4.95
N ALA A 129 13.50 10.78 -4.74
CA ALA A 129 14.80 10.78 -5.39
C ALA A 129 14.69 10.31 -6.85
N PHE A 130 13.84 9.32 -7.09
CA PHE A 130 13.48 8.80 -8.41
C PHE A 130 12.03 9.14 -8.74
N LYS A 131 11.72 9.40 -10.01
CA LYS A 131 10.36 9.77 -10.44
C LYS A 131 9.88 8.91 -11.60
N PRO A 132 8.79 8.11 -11.40
CA PRO A 132 8.15 7.40 -12.49
C PRO A 132 7.31 8.37 -13.33
N ARG A 133 7.80 8.74 -14.51
CA ARG A 133 7.12 9.69 -15.38
C ARG A 133 6.54 9.00 -16.60
N THR A 134 5.33 9.42 -16.99
CA THR A 134 4.69 8.95 -18.23
C THR A 134 5.43 9.46 -19.46
N SER A 135 5.96 10.70 -19.39
CA SER A 135 6.76 11.27 -20.47
C SER A 135 8.26 11.14 -20.17
N PRO A 136 9.08 10.62 -21.11
CA PRO A 136 10.52 10.53 -20.93
C PRO A 136 11.21 11.91 -20.89
N TYR A 137 10.53 12.95 -21.34
CA TYR A 137 11.06 14.33 -21.34
C TYR A 137 10.80 15.10 -20.03
N SER A 138 9.98 14.53 -19.14
CA SER A 138 9.74 15.13 -17.83
C SER A 138 10.92 14.86 -16.88
N PHE A 139 11.04 15.67 -15.83
CA PHE A 139 12.05 15.51 -14.80
C PHE A 139 11.98 14.10 -14.17
N GLN A 140 13.05 13.32 -14.29
CA GLN A 140 13.12 11.90 -13.86
C GLN A 140 13.56 11.74 -12.40
N GLY A 141 13.77 12.82 -11.66
CA GLY A 141 14.41 12.82 -10.36
C GLY A 141 15.93 12.94 -10.45
N MET A 142 16.57 13.11 -9.30
CA MET A 142 18.04 13.22 -9.19
C MET A 142 18.72 11.87 -8.96
N GLY A 143 17.95 10.78 -8.84
CA GLY A 143 18.52 9.45 -8.64
C GLY A 143 19.26 9.32 -7.31
N LEU A 144 20.43 8.71 -7.35
CA LEU A 144 21.26 8.49 -6.15
C LEU A 144 21.74 9.81 -5.52
N GLU A 145 21.99 10.85 -6.32
CA GLU A 145 22.32 12.19 -5.80
C GLU A 145 21.16 12.74 -4.95
N GLY A 146 19.91 12.56 -5.41
CA GLY A 146 18.73 12.95 -4.64
C GLY A 146 18.58 12.17 -3.32
N LEU A 147 19.06 10.92 -3.29
CA LEU A 147 19.09 10.13 -2.06
C LEU A 147 20.13 10.69 -1.06
N GLU A 148 21.32 11.09 -1.54
CA GLU A 148 22.33 11.73 -0.67
C GLU A 148 21.80 13.06 -0.09
N LEU A 149 21.10 13.87 -0.89
CA LEU A 149 20.48 15.10 -0.39
C LEU A 149 19.40 14.84 0.67
N LEU A 150 18.66 13.73 0.56
CA LEU A 150 17.72 13.31 1.61
C LEU A 150 18.45 12.91 2.90
N LEU A 151 19.62 12.28 2.80
CA LEU A 151 20.42 11.94 3.96
C LEU A 151 20.97 13.19 4.66
N GLU A 152 21.38 14.22 3.91
CA GLU A 152 21.77 15.52 4.46
C GLU A 152 20.61 16.19 5.20
N ALA A 153 19.40 16.19 4.62
CA ALA A 153 18.21 16.72 5.26
C ALA A 153 17.82 15.91 6.52
N LYS A 154 17.99 14.58 6.50
CA LYS A 154 17.85 13.71 7.68
C LYS A 154 18.86 14.08 8.76
N ALA A 155 20.12 14.30 8.40
CA ALA A 155 21.17 14.70 9.36
C ALA A 155 20.86 16.07 10.00
N ALA A 156 20.36 17.03 9.22
CA ALA A 156 19.99 18.36 9.70
C ALA A 156 18.78 18.36 10.62
N THR A 157 17.80 17.48 10.35
CA THR A 157 16.51 17.51 11.05
C THR A 157 16.28 16.37 12.04
N GLY A 158 16.93 15.24 11.83
CA GLY A 158 16.67 14.00 12.57
C GLY A 158 15.39 13.29 12.15
N LEU A 159 14.67 13.74 11.09
CA LEU A 159 13.50 13.07 10.57
C LEU A 159 13.89 11.81 9.80
N PRO A 160 13.28 10.64 10.07
CA PRO A 160 13.44 9.46 9.23
C PRO A 160 12.96 9.76 7.80
N ILE A 161 13.63 9.20 6.79
CA ILE A 161 13.32 9.47 5.39
C ILE A 161 12.46 8.39 4.74
N VAL A 162 11.54 8.85 3.88
CA VAL A 162 10.67 8.03 3.04
C VAL A 162 10.93 8.38 1.58
N THR A 163 11.33 7.40 0.78
CA THR A 163 11.54 7.61 -0.66
C THR A 163 11.13 6.38 -1.48
N GLU A 164 10.77 6.61 -2.75
CA GLU A 164 10.25 5.57 -3.62
C GLU A 164 11.37 4.77 -4.30
N ILE A 165 11.30 3.43 -4.16
CA ILE A 165 12.15 2.52 -4.92
C ILE A 165 11.49 2.17 -6.26
N MET A 166 12.26 2.26 -7.35
CA MET A 166 11.77 2.06 -8.71
C MET A 166 12.16 0.71 -9.32
N SER A 167 13.19 0.06 -8.80
CA SER A 167 13.75 -1.15 -9.40
C SER A 167 14.46 -2.01 -8.35
N PRO A 168 14.43 -3.34 -8.48
CA PRO A 168 15.17 -4.26 -7.59
C PRO A 168 16.67 -3.95 -7.48
N ARG A 169 17.27 -3.36 -8.51
CA ARG A 169 18.71 -3.01 -8.52
C ARG A 169 19.13 -2.02 -7.43
N TYR A 170 18.17 -1.34 -6.79
CA TYR A 170 18.44 -0.36 -5.74
C TYR A 170 18.20 -0.91 -4.33
N VAL A 171 17.79 -2.18 -4.19
CA VAL A 171 17.43 -2.77 -2.89
C VAL A 171 18.56 -2.65 -1.87
N GLU A 172 19.80 -2.95 -2.25
CA GLU A 172 20.96 -2.87 -1.35
C GLU A 172 21.18 -1.44 -0.83
N VAL A 173 21.12 -0.44 -1.72
CA VAL A 173 21.29 0.98 -1.34
C VAL A 173 20.14 1.45 -0.44
N PHE A 174 18.91 1.01 -0.72
CA PHE A 174 17.75 1.37 0.08
C PHE A 174 17.79 0.67 1.45
N GLU A 175 18.23 -0.58 1.51
CA GLU A 175 18.43 -1.29 2.79
C GLU A 175 19.42 -0.56 3.71
N GLU A 176 20.48 0.01 3.16
CA GLU A 176 21.47 0.76 3.92
C GLU A 176 20.98 2.14 4.35
N LYS A 177 20.36 2.90 3.43
CA LYS A 177 20.20 4.35 3.54
C LYS A 177 18.80 4.83 3.88
N VAL A 178 17.74 4.06 3.57
CA VAL A 178 16.34 4.51 3.68
C VAL A 178 15.70 3.96 4.96
N ASP A 179 14.84 4.75 5.60
CA ASP A 179 14.17 4.32 6.84
C ASP A 179 12.78 3.69 6.56
N LEU A 180 12.08 4.16 5.53
CA LEU A 180 10.80 3.64 5.08
C LEU A 180 10.77 3.62 3.55
N VAL A 181 10.71 2.42 2.97
CA VAL A 181 10.75 2.22 1.51
C VAL A 181 9.35 2.38 0.93
N GLN A 182 9.17 3.33 0.02
CA GLN A 182 7.88 3.49 -0.66
C GLN A 182 7.82 2.68 -1.95
N ILE A 183 6.77 1.89 -2.11
CA ILE A 183 6.34 1.31 -3.39
C ILE A 183 5.25 2.20 -3.97
N GLY A 184 5.51 2.82 -5.11
CA GLY A 184 4.56 3.68 -5.79
C GLY A 184 3.39 2.91 -6.40
N ALA A 185 2.27 3.61 -6.63
CA ALA A 185 1.04 3.01 -7.16
C ALA A 185 1.22 2.27 -8.49
N ARG A 186 2.14 2.72 -9.35
CA ARG A 186 2.46 2.06 -10.63
C ARG A 186 3.24 0.75 -10.46
N ASN A 187 3.90 0.56 -9.32
CA ASN A 187 4.70 -0.62 -8.96
C ASN A 187 3.99 -1.53 -7.96
N MET A 188 2.72 -1.28 -7.61
CA MET A 188 1.98 -2.11 -6.66
C MET A 188 1.93 -3.58 -7.09
N GLN A 189 1.85 -3.84 -8.39
CA GLN A 189 1.84 -5.18 -8.98
C GLN A 189 3.17 -5.56 -9.68
N ASN A 190 4.24 -4.85 -9.38
CA ASN A 190 5.58 -5.26 -9.81
C ASN A 190 6.09 -6.35 -8.86
N PHE A 191 5.62 -7.58 -9.07
CA PHE A 191 5.86 -8.70 -8.15
C PHE A 191 7.34 -9.04 -7.97
N ASP A 192 8.18 -8.80 -8.98
CA ASP A 192 9.62 -9.00 -8.84
C ASP A 192 10.23 -7.97 -7.87
N LEU A 193 9.79 -6.71 -7.95
CA LEU A 193 10.19 -5.70 -6.97
C LEU A 193 9.66 -6.03 -5.57
N LEU A 194 8.39 -6.47 -5.45
CA LEU A 194 7.78 -6.81 -4.16
C LEU A 194 8.50 -7.98 -3.48
N LYS A 195 8.91 -9.00 -4.23
CA LYS A 195 9.69 -10.14 -3.71
C LYS A 195 11.05 -9.70 -3.16
N GLU A 196 11.74 -8.81 -3.85
CA GLU A 196 13.04 -8.32 -3.39
C GLU A 196 12.90 -7.39 -2.17
N VAL A 197 11.92 -6.48 -2.19
CA VAL A 197 11.61 -5.61 -1.03
C VAL A 197 11.12 -6.43 0.17
N GLY A 198 10.44 -7.55 -0.06
CA GLY A 198 10.03 -8.48 0.98
C GLY A 198 11.17 -9.15 1.74
N LYS A 199 12.38 -9.17 1.20
CA LYS A 199 13.59 -9.68 1.87
C LYS A 199 14.30 -8.63 2.73
N MET A 200 13.92 -7.35 2.59
CA MET A 200 14.50 -6.24 3.34
C MET A 200 14.03 -6.24 4.79
N SER A 201 14.86 -5.65 5.67
CA SER A 201 14.48 -5.39 7.06
C SER A 201 13.72 -4.07 7.24
N LYS A 202 13.74 -3.20 6.23
CA LYS A 202 13.13 -1.87 6.28
C LYS A 202 11.61 -1.94 6.13
N PRO A 203 10.86 -1.14 6.90
CA PRO A 203 9.42 -1.00 6.70
C PRO A 203 9.07 -0.55 5.27
N VAL A 204 7.89 -0.95 4.80
CA VAL A 204 7.43 -0.67 3.44
C VAL A 204 6.12 0.08 3.45
N LEU A 205 6.05 1.20 2.73
CA LEU A 205 4.83 1.94 2.42
C LEU A 205 4.33 1.53 1.03
N LEU A 206 3.25 0.75 0.98
CA LEU A 206 2.68 0.23 -0.26
C LEU A 206 1.49 1.08 -0.70
N LYS A 207 1.67 1.89 -1.75
CA LYS A 207 0.60 2.69 -2.34
C LYS A 207 -0.34 1.84 -3.19
N ARG A 208 -1.65 2.05 -3.02
CA ARG A 208 -2.69 1.41 -3.82
C ARG A 208 -2.56 1.77 -5.29
N GLY A 209 -2.72 0.79 -6.16
CA GLY A 209 -2.78 0.98 -7.61
C GLY A 209 -4.02 1.79 -8.02
N LEU A 210 -3.91 2.49 -9.16
CA LEU A 210 -4.93 3.43 -9.63
C LEU A 210 -6.30 2.80 -9.96
N SER A 211 -6.34 1.48 -10.20
CA SER A 211 -7.56 0.74 -10.55
C SER A 211 -7.61 -0.60 -9.80
N SER A 212 -6.93 -0.68 -8.64
CA SER A 212 -6.80 -1.92 -7.88
C SER A 212 -7.92 -2.07 -6.85
N SER A 213 -8.49 -3.27 -6.78
CA SER A 213 -9.41 -3.67 -5.71
C SER A 213 -8.68 -3.75 -4.36
N TYR A 214 -9.44 -3.85 -3.27
CA TYR A 214 -8.87 -4.06 -1.92
C TYR A 214 -8.12 -5.39 -1.84
N GLU A 215 -8.66 -6.44 -2.45
CA GLU A 215 -8.04 -7.75 -2.48
C GLU A 215 -6.69 -7.73 -3.20
N GLU A 216 -6.60 -7.12 -4.39
CA GLU A 216 -5.34 -6.97 -5.13
C GLU A 216 -4.30 -6.18 -4.33
N TRP A 217 -4.73 -5.15 -3.61
CA TRP A 217 -3.84 -4.35 -2.78
C TRP A 217 -3.32 -5.12 -1.57
N ILE A 218 -4.20 -5.86 -0.86
CA ILE A 218 -3.79 -6.73 0.25
C ILE A 218 -2.91 -7.88 -0.26
N MET A 219 -3.22 -8.47 -1.43
CA MET A 219 -2.38 -9.52 -2.03
C MET A 219 -0.97 -9.01 -2.38
N SER A 220 -0.84 -7.75 -2.78
CA SER A 220 0.48 -7.15 -2.99
C SER A 220 1.26 -6.98 -1.68
N ALA A 221 0.57 -6.65 -0.57
CA ALA A 221 1.17 -6.67 0.76
C ALA A 221 1.57 -8.10 1.18
N GLU A 222 0.71 -9.09 0.90
CA GLU A 222 1.01 -10.51 1.15
C GLU A 222 2.29 -10.98 0.45
N TYR A 223 2.57 -10.51 -0.78
CA TYR A 223 3.84 -10.80 -1.48
C TYR A 223 5.06 -10.31 -0.70
N ILE A 224 5.00 -9.10 -0.14
CA ILE A 224 6.07 -8.54 0.69
C ILE A 224 6.22 -9.36 1.97
N MET A 225 5.11 -9.63 2.66
CA MET A 225 5.10 -10.38 3.91
C MET A 225 5.53 -11.85 3.74
N ALA A 226 5.24 -12.47 2.60
CA ALA A 226 5.70 -13.82 2.26
C ALA A 226 7.23 -13.88 2.11
N GLY A 227 7.87 -12.77 1.73
CA GLY A 227 9.32 -12.62 1.69
C GLY A 227 9.99 -12.52 3.06
N GLY A 228 9.21 -12.35 4.14
CA GLY A 228 9.68 -12.23 5.52
C GLY A 228 9.51 -10.83 6.14
N ASN A 229 9.17 -9.81 5.36
CA ASN A 229 8.98 -8.44 5.84
C ASN A 229 7.53 -8.19 6.23
N GLU A 230 7.23 -8.22 7.52
CA GLU A 230 5.88 -8.01 8.06
C GLU A 230 5.57 -6.53 8.37
N ASN A 231 6.55 -5.63 8.22
CA ASN A 231 6.41 -4.21 8.50
C ASN A 231 5.85 -3.45 7.26
N VAL A 232 4.61 -3.69 6.92
CA VAL A 232 3.94 -3.09 5.75
C VAL A 232 2.89 -2.09 6.20
N ILE A 233 2.91 -0.89 5.61
CA ILE A 233 1.93 0.17 5.76
C ILE A 233 1.21 0.31 4.43
N LEU A 234 -0.12 0.28 4.44
CA LEU A 234 -0.95 0.51 3.27
C LEU A 234 -1.22 2.01 3.10
N CYS A 235 -1.17 2.51 1.86
CA CYS A 235 -1.42 3.92 1.56
C CYS A 235 -2.50 4.07 0.48
N GLU A 236 -3.69 4.53 0.88
CA GLU A 236 -4.72 4.97 -0.05
C GLU A 236 -4.32 6.30 -0.69
N ARG A 237 -4.45 6.45 -1.99
CA ARG A 237 -4.00 7.63 -2.75
C ARG A 237 -4.94 8.04 -3.89
N GLY A 238 -6.15 7.56 -3.85
CA GLY A 238 -7.16 7.76 -4.89
C GLY A 238 -7.10 6.72 -6.01
N ILE A 239 -8.24 6.45 -6.57
CA ILE A 239 -8.46 5.54 -7.69
C ILE A 239 -9.02 6.29 -8.89
N ARG A 240 -8.85 5.72 -10.09
CA ARG A 240 -9.49 6.20 -11.30
C ARG A 240 -10.98 5.86 -11.26
N THR A 241 -11.81 6.86 -11.50
CA THR A 241 -13.26 6.71 -11.66
C THR A 241 -13.69 7.41 -12.95
N PHE A 242 -15.00 7.51 -13.19
CA PHE A 242 -15.55 8.30 -14.28
C PHE A 242 -15.41 9.81 -14.05
N GLU A 243 -15.17 10.26 -12.79
CA GLU A 243 -14.98 11.67 -12.46
C GLU A 243 -13.61 12.16 -12.92
N THR A 244 -13.57 13.32 -13.55
CA THR A 244 -12.34 13.89 -14.16
C THR A 244 -11.94 15.25 -13.56
N TYR A 245 -12.73 15.82 -12.66
CA TYR A 245 -12.42 17.10 -12.01
C TYR A 245 -11.19 17.00 -11.13
N THR A 246 -11.08 15.92 -10.36
CA THR A 246 -9.90 15.59 -9.56
C THR A 246 -8.97 14.64 -10.33
N ARG A 247 -7.70 14.63 -9.98
CA ARG A 247 -6.71 13.71 -10.56
C ARG A 247 -7.11 12.25 -10.37
N ASN A 248 -7.61 11.91 -9.17
CA ASN A 248 -8.20 10.63 -8.81
C ASN A 248 -9.27 10.88 -7.74
N THR A 249 -10.16 9.92 -7.54
CA THR A 249 -11.15 9.96 -6.47
C THR A 249 -10.58 9.31 -5.23
N LEU A 250 -10.51 10.04 -4.10
CA LEU A 250 -10.11 9.48 -2.82
C LEU A 250 -11.18 8.49 -2.34
N ASP A 251 -10.80 7.24 -2.15
CA ASP A 251 -11.66 6.20 -1.62
C ASP A 251 -11.55 6.16 -0.09
N VAL A 252 -12.31 7.04 0.58
CA VAL A 252 -12.35 7.09 2.05
C VAL A 252 -12.90 5.79 2.65
N SER A 253 -13.78 5.09 1.92
CA SER A 253 -14.35 3.80 2.36
C SER A 253 -13.30 2.68 2.43
N ALA A 254 -12.17 2.82 1.73
CA ALA A 254 -11.06 1.89 1.83
C ALA A 254 -10.52 1.76 3.27
N ILE A 255 -10.52 2.84 4.05
CA ILE A 255 -9.95 2.85 5.40
C ILE A 255 -10.66 1.83 6.31
N PRO A 256 -11.96 1.96 6.61
CA PRO A 256 -12.66 0.99 7.47
C PRO A 256 -12.76 -0.40 6.83
N ALA A 257 -12.83 -0.49 5.50
CA ALA A 257 -12.89 -1.78 4.82
C ALA A 257 -11.57 -2.57 5.01
N ILE A 258 -10.42 -1.93 4.74
CA ILE A 258 -9.11 -2.56 4.93
C ILE A 258 -8.88 -2.93 6.39
N LYS A 259 -9.22 -2.05 7.34
CA LYS A 259 -9.08 -2.35 8.78
C LYS A 259 -9.93 -3.54 9.24
N LYS A 260 -11.03 -3.84 8.55
CA LYS A 260 -11.82 -5.05 8.78
C LYS A 260 -11.19 -6.30 8.16
N MET A 261 -10.55 -6.17 7.01
CA MET A 261 -9.97 -7.28 6.23
C MET A 261 -8.55 -7.64 6.66
N SER A 262 -7.76 -6.62 7.07
CA SER A 262 -6.34 -6.73 7.40
C SER A 262 -6.02 -6.04 8.72
N HIS A 263 -4.93 -6.44 9.34
CA HIS A 263 -4.37 -5.83 10.56
C HIS A 263 -3.33 -4.74 10.25
N LEU A 264 -2.98 -4.55 8.98
CA LEU A 264 -1.96 -3.60 8.55
C LEU A 264 -2.46 -2.15 8.70
N PRO A 265 -1.60 -1.21 9.14
CA PRO A 265 -1.97 0.19 9.25
C PRO A 265 -2.26 0.81 7.88
N VAL A 266 -3.20 1.75 7.86
CA VAL A 266 -3.64 2.45 6.65
C VAL A 266 -3.42 3.95 6.80
N ILE A 267 -2.57 4.53 5.95
CA ILE A 267 -2.41 5.98 5.82
C ILE A 267 -2.99 6.47 4.50
N VAL A 268 -3.20 7.78 4.38
CA VAL A 268 -3.84 8.40 3.22
C VAL A 268 -2.95 9.46 2.60
N ASP A 269 -2.94 9.52 1.27
CA ASP A 269 -2.28 10.52 0.45
C ASP A 269 -3.33 11.43 -0.23
N PRO A 270 -3.77 12.52 0.43
CA PRO A 270 -4.73 13.44 -0.13
C PRO A 270 -4.15 14.27 -1.29
N SER A 271 -2.83 14.50 -1.31
CA SER A 271 -2.15 15.26 -2.35
C SER A 271 -2.26 14.58 -3.73
N HIS A 272 -1.91 13.28 -3.80
CA HIS A 272 -1.98 12.54 -5.05
C HIS A 272 -3.39 12.10 -5.43
N SER A 273 -4.34 12.07 -4.48
CA SER A 273 -5.74 11.77 -4.81
C SER A 273 -6.38 12.96 -5.52
N ALA A 274 -6.41 14.12 -4.91
CA ALA A 274 -7.07 15.30 -5.46
C ALA A 274 -6.29 15.93 -6.64
N GLY A 275 -4.96 16.03 -6.51
CA GLY A 275 -4.13 16.75 -7.47
C GLY A 275 -4.23 18.27 -7.36
N MET A 276 -4.84 18.79 -6.28
CA MET A 276 -5.09 20.21 -6.02
C MET A 276 -4.84 20.53 -4.54
N TYR A 277 -3.98 21.53 -4.28
CA TYR A 277 -3.55 21.88 -2.91
C TYR A 277 -4.71 22.23 -1.96
N TRP A 278 -5.74 22.95 -2.43
CA TRP A 278 -6.85 23.40 -1.62
C TRP A 278 -7.79 22.27 -1.15
N MET A 279 -7.73 21.10 -1.81
CA MET A 279 -8.49 19.91 -1.42
C MET A 279 -7.74 19.04 -0.39
N VAL A 280 -6.45 19.27 -0.16
CA VAL A 280 -5.64 18.44 0.75
C VAL A 280 -6.19 18.47 2.17
N GLU A 281 -6.51 19.67 2.69
CA GLU A 281 -7.04 19.83 4.07
C GLU A 281 -8.38 19.10 4.26
N PRO A 282 -9.45 19.35 3.48
CA PRO A 282 -10.72 18.65 3.68
C PRO A 282 -10.63 17.14 3.50
N LEU A 283 -9.78 16.65 2.58
CA LEU A 283 -9.59 15.21 2.41
C LEU A 283 -8.75 14.57 3.51
N ALA A 284 -7.79 15.31 4.09
CA ALA A 284 -7.05 14.88 5.27
C ALA A 284 -7.97 14.72 6.47
N MET A 285 -8.87 15.69 6.70
CA MET A 285 -9.86 15.63 7.76
C MET A 285 -10.83 14.47 7.59
N ALA A 286 -11.30 14.22 6.36
CA ALA A 286 -12.15 13.06 6.05
C ALA A 286 -11.44 11.74 6.33
N ALA A 287 -10.15 11.63 5.99
CA ALA A 287 -9.34 10.44 6.23
C ALA A 287 -9.19 10.12 7.73
N ILE A 288 -8.94 11.15 8.56
CA ILE A 288 -8.86 11.00 10.02
C ILE A 288 -10.20 10.57 10.59
N ALA A 289 -11.29 11.22 10.18
CA ALA A 289 -12.63 10.88 10.64
C ALA A 289 -13.02 9.43 10.28
N ALA A 290 -12.49 8.88 9.16
CA ALA A 290 -12.67 7.51 8.77
C ALA A 290 -11.73 6.53 9.50
N GLY A 291 -10.80 7.01 10.33
CA GLY A 291 -9.90 6.20 11.16
C GLY A 291 -8.56 5.85 10.50
N ALA A 292 -8.02 6.71 9.63
CA ALA A 292 -6.67 6.54 9.10
C ALA A 292 -5.60 6.59 10.21
N ASP A 293 -4.54 5.79 10.06
CA ASP A 293 -3.41 5.75 11.00
C ASP A 293 -2.34 6.82 10.68
N GLY A 294 -2.54 7.62 9.66
CA GLY A 294 -1.66 8.70 9.28
C GLY A 294 -1.95 9.30 7.92
N LEU A 295 -1.14 10.27 7.56
CA LEU A 295 -1.21 10.97 6.28
C LEU A 295 0.18 11.05 5.64
N ILE A 296 0.22 11.09 4.30
CA ILE A 296 1.40 11.48 3.54
C ILE A 296 1.07 12.67 2.64
N ILE A 297 1.75 13.80 2.85
CA ILE A 297 1.38 15.11 2.28
C ILE A 297 2.55 15.70 1.52
N GLU A 298 2.27 16.28 0.36
CA GLU A 298 3.26 17.02 -0.41
C GLU A 298 3.34 18.48 0.07
N VAL A 299 4.56 18.89 0.42
CA VAL A 299 4.91 20.24 0.86
C VAL A 299 6.08 20.74 0.03
N HIS A 300 5.98 21.94 -0.52
CA HIS A 300 7.03 22.58 -1.30
C HIS A 300 7.16 24.05 -0.91
N ASN A 301 8.38 24.56 -0.77
CA ASN A 301 8.63 25.95 -0.39
C ASN A 301 8.31 26.96 -1.51
N ASP A 302 8.25 26.49 -2.77
CA ASP A 302 7.90 27.30 -3.94
C ASP A 302 7.09 26.47 -4.96
N PRO A 303 5.81 26.13 -4.66
CA PRO A 303 5.00 25.27 -5.50
C PRO A 303 4.87 25.71 -6.98
N PRO A 304 4.76 27.02 -7.31
CA PRO A 304 4.69 27.46 -8.71
C PRO A 304 5.89 27.08 -9.58
N HIS A 305 7.08 26.94 -8.98
CA HIS A 305 8.32 26.61 -9.69
C HIS A 305 8.79 25.17 -9.45
N ALA A 306 7.97 24.35 -8.78
CA ALA A 306 8.28 22.94 -8.54
C ALA A 306 8.46 22.17 -9.85
N LYS A 307 9.50 21.33 -9.93
CA LYS A 307 9.78 20.49 -11.10
C LYS A 307 8.75 19.39 -11.31
N CYS A 308 7.97 19.05 -10.26
CA CYS A 308 6.87 18.12 -10.37
C CYS A 308 5.77 18.39 -9.32
N ASP A 309 4.51 18.19 -9.75
CA ASP A 309 3.30 18.15 -8.91
C ASP A 309 3.09 19.39 -7.98
N GLY A 310 3.58 20.58 -8.40
CA GLY A 310 3.45 21.82 -7.63
C GLY A 310 2.00 22.21 -7.32
N GLN A 311 1.07 21.96 -8.24
CA GLN A 311 -0.36 22.31 -8.07
C GLN A 311 -1.06 21.59 -6.91
N GLN A 312 -0.53 20.45 -6.44
CA GLN A 312 -1.06 19.68 -5.33
C GLN A 312 -0.26 19.85 -4.04
N SER A 313 0.88 20.52 -4.08
CA SER A 313 1.77 20.74 -2.94
C SER A 313 1.26 21.90 -2.07
N LEU A 314 1.23 21.67 -0.75
CA LEU A 314 1.02 22.75 0.22
C LEU A 314 2.28 23.61 0.33
N THR A 315 2.10 24.90 0.64
CA THR A 315 3.20 25.70 1.19
C THR A 315 3.49 25.28 2.62
N PRO A 316 4.69 25.53 3.18
CA PRO A 316 5.00 25.28 4.59
C PRO A 316 3.99 25.93 5.55
N GLU A 317 3.52 27.14 5.26
CA GLU A 317 2.51 27.85 6.05
C GLU A 317 1.16 27.09 6.06
N ASN A 318 0.67 26.68 4.87
CA ASN A 318 -0.58 25.93 4.76
C ASN A 318 -0.47 24.55 5.44
N PHE A 319 0.71 23.90 5.36
CA PHE A 319 0.97 22.66 6.07
C PHE A 319 0.96 22.86 7.58
N GLY A 320 1.59 23.92 8.09
CA GLY A 320 1.55 24.26 9.53
C GLY A 320 0.14 24.49 10.04
N ARG A 321 -0.72 25.20 9.25
CA ARG A 321 -2.13 25.39 9.58
C ARG A 321 -2.89 24.04 9.62
N LEU A 322 -2.68 23.19 8.63
CA LEU A 322 -3.27 21.84 8.61
C LEU A 322 -2.88 21.05 9.84
N MET A 323 -1.59 21.02 10.20
CA MET A 323 -1.12 20.29 11.39
C MET A 323 -1.78 20.80 12.68
N GLY A 324 -2.01 22.10 12.79
CA GLY A 324 -2.79 22.69 13.89
C GLY A 324 -4.22 22.14 13.95
N CYS A 325 -4.91 22.02 12.82
CA CYS A 325 -6.25 21.41 12.74
C CYS A 325 -6.23 19.93 13.13
N LEU A 326 -5.23 19.17 12.71
CA LEU A 326 -5.13 17.73 13.00
C LEU A 326 -4.98 17.42 14.49
N LEU A 327 -4.30 18.28 15.25
CA LEU A 327 -4.13 18.11 16.71
C LEU A 327 -5.47 18.20 17.47
N TYR A 328 -6.45 18.95 16.95
CA TYR A 328 -7.79 19.07 17.58
C TYR A 328 -8.75 17.94 17.20
N THR A 329 -8.45 17.16 16.17
CA THR A 329 -9.35 16.14 15.61
C THR A 329 -8.86 14.72 15.79
N SER A 330 -7.59 14.54 16.17
CA SER A 330 -7.06 13.21 16.51
C SER A 330 -7.75 12.71 17.80
N PRO A 331 -8.35 11.50 17.80
CA PRO A 331 -8.82 10.91 19.05
C PRO A 331 -7.63 10.77 20.01
N SER A 332 -7.80 11.31 21.21
CA SER A 332 -6.84 11.22 22.31
C SER A 332 -6.73 9.80 22.84
#